data_72c1424e8ed0967d538c4a0229e4a216
#
_entry.id   72c1424e8ed0967d538c4a0229e4a216
#
_cell.length_a   1.000
_cell.length_b   1.000
_cell.length_c   1.000
_cell.angle_alpha   90.00
_cell.angle_beta   90.00
_cell.angle_gamma   90.00
#
_symmetry.space_group_name_H-M   'P 1'
#
loop_
_entity.id
_entity.type
_entity.pdbx_description
1 polymer ?
#
loop_
_entity_poly.entity_id
_entity_poly.type
_entity_poly.pdbx_seq_one_letter_code
_entity_poly.pdbx_strand_id
1 'polypeptide(L)'
;QANSAELFLNDDIHPMIAAQNAIGYDVYVTGNHEYNYGMATLEKVLSQQKAKVLTGNVYSPEGKPLADGYTIIHKGGVKIGVIGMVTPNITRWDAKNLEGWTVTNPVDESRKIIDQIKGQVDVIVGVMHMDVENEYGVYGSGVTDLANACPEFDVIVAAHGHKSIPNQMINNVLVVENKNAGATVSELSLI
;
A
#
# COMPACT_ATOMS: atom_id res chain seq x y z
N GLN A 1 9.80 0.94 -6.90
CA GLN A 1 10.58 -0.06 -6.13
C GLN A 1 11.99 0.45 -5.96
N ALA A 2 12.38 0.64 -4.70
CA ALA A 2 13.73 1.02 -4.36
C ALA A 2 14.66 -0.18 -4.54
N ASN A 3 15.51 -0.15 -5.55
CA ASN A 3 16.50 -1.19 -5.75
C ASN A 3 17.73 -0.91 -4.87
N SER A 4 18.19 -1.90 -4.13
CA SER A 4 19.27 -1.75 -3.16
C SER A 4 20.61 -1.30 -3.74
N ALA A 5 20.92 -1.67 -4.97
CA ALA A 5 22.17 -1.29 -5.59
C ALA A 5 22.36 0.25 -5.60
N GLU A 6 21.28 0.99 -5.69
CA GLU A 6 21.29 2.45 -5.75
C GLU A 6 21.46 3.09 -4.37
N LEU A 7 21.13 2.40 -3.29
CA LEU A 7 21.37 2.89 -1.93
C LEU A 7 22.84 3.11 -1.62
N PHE A 8 23.73 2.33 -2.26
CA PHE A 8 25.16 2.41 -2.06
C PHE A 8 25.84 3.46 -2.94
N LEU A 9 25.14 3.97 -3.94
CA LEU A 9 25.66 4.98 -4.88
C LEU A 9 25.36 6.42 -4.45
N ASN A 10 24.44 6.60 -3.52
CA ASN A 10 24.03 7.92 -3.05
C ASN A 10 23.75 7.87 -1.54
N ASP A 11 24.64 8.49 -0.77
CA ASP A 11 24.59 8.48 0.70
C ASP A 11 23.51 9.40 1.28
N ASP A 12 23.04 10.40 0.51
CA ASP A 12 22.11 11.41 1.00
C ASP A 12 20.67 10.97 0.88
N ILE A 13 20.25 10.53 -0.32
CA ILE A 13 18.89 10.11 -0.59
C ILE A 13 18.85 9.03 -1.67
N HIS A 14 18.02 8.02 -1.47
CA HIS A 14 17.80 6.99 -2.49
C HIS A 14 17.24 7.63 -3.78
N PRO A 15 17.83 7.36 -4.99
CA PRO A 15 17.46 8.04 -6.23
C PRO A 15 15.98 7.93 -6.58
N MET A 16 15.36 6.75 -6.36
CA MET A 16 13.92 6.59 -6.60
C MET A 16 13.07 7.42 -5.64
N ILE A 17 13.50 7.55 -4.38
CA ILE A 17 12.81 8.41 -3.42
C ILE A 17 12.97 9.88 -3.80
N ALA A 18 14.15 10.28 -4.27
CA ALA A 18 14.36 11.65 -4.79
C ALA A 18 13.41 11.96 -5.96
N ALA A 19 13.25 11.02 -6.90
CA ALA A 19 12.32 11.16 -8.01
C ALA A 19 10.86 11.23 -7.54
N GLN A 20 10.44 10.34 -6.65
CA GLN A 20 9.09 10.34 -6.08
C GLN A 20 8.79 11.63 -5.32
N ASN A 21 9.74 12.14 -4.55
CA ASN A 21 9.63 13.41 -3.84
C ASN A 21 9.54 14.62 -4.78
N ALA A 22 10.20 14.55 -5.94
CA ALA A 22 10.11 15.58 -6.98
C ALA A 22 8.77 15.56 -7.72
N ILE A 23 8.18 14.39 -7.93
CA ILE A 23 6.83 14.22 -8.50
C ILE A 23 5.76 14.77 -7.54
N GLY A 24 5.98 14.64 -6.22
CA GLY A 24 5.07 15.17 -5.20
C GLY A 24 3.86 14.28 -4.93
N TYR A 25 4.09 12.99 -4.74
CA TYR A 25 3.02 12.07 -4.30
C TYR A 25 2.45 12.47 -2.95
N ASP A 26 1.14 12.36 -2.77
CA ASP A 26 0.48 12.56 -1.49
C ASP A 26 0.68 11.34 -0.57
N VAL A 27 0.66 10.14 -1.13
CA VAL A 27 0.74 8.86 -0.40
C VAL A 27 1.74 7.92 -1.05
N TYR A 28 2.43 7.16 -0.22
CA TYR A 28 3.30 6.05 -0.61
C TYR A 28 2.93 4.81 0.21
N VAL A 29 2.80 3.66 -0.45
CA VAL A 29 2.54 2.37 0.20
C VAL A 29 3.69 1.42 -0.10
N THR A 30 4.17 0.68 0.91
CA THR A 30 5.24 -0.29 0.72
C THR A 30 4.79 -1.46 -0.16
N GLY A 31 5.64 -1.90 -1.07
CA GLY A 31 5.47 -3.15 -1.79
C GLY A 31 6.31 -4.29 -1.16
N ASN A 32 6.19 -5.49 -1.72
CA ASN A 32 6.92 -6.65 -1.21
C ASN A 32 8.46 -6.48 -1.34
N HIS A 33 8.95 -5.84 -2.39
CA HIS A 33 10.37 -5.67 -2.61
C HIS A 33 11.05 -4.67 -1.68
N GLU A 34 10.30 -3.85 -0.96
CA GLU A 34 10.84 -2.95 0.06
C GLU A 34 11.43 -3.71 1.24
N TYR A 35 11.00 -4.96 1.47
CA TYR A 35 11.47 -5.82 2.57
C TYR A 35 12.73 -6.63 2.25
N ASN A 36 13.17 -6.66 0.98
CA ASN A 36 14.26 -7.54 0.53
C ASN A 36 15.62 -7.27 1.19
N TYR A 37 15.81 -6.09 1.79
CA TYR A 37 17.11 -5.68 2.34
C TYR A 37 17.08 -5.46 3.86
N GLY A 38 16.05 -6.00 4.52
CA GLY A 38 15.85 -5.93 5.96
C GLY A 38 15.24 -4.64 6.45
N MET A 39 14.71 -4.71 7.66
CA MET A 39 13.86 -3.65 8.22
C MET A 39 14.63 -2.35 8.48
N ALA A 40 15.89 -2.41 8.94
CA ALA A 40 16.71 -1.22 9.17
C ALA A 40 16.95 -0.41 7.88
N THR A 41 17.15 -1.11 6.74
CA THR A 41 17.28 -0.46 5.44
C THR A 41 15.95 0.15 5.01
N LEU A 42 14.86 -0.58 5.20
CA LEU A 42 13.52 -0.10 4.88
C LEU A 42 13.18 1.16 5.68
N GLU A 43 13.35 1.15 6.99
CA GLU A 43 13.08 2.32 7.85
C GLU A 43 13.90 3.56 7.41
N LYS A 44 15.18 3.37 7.06
CA LYS A 44 16.01 4.46 6.50
C LYS A 44 15.42 5.01 5.19
N VAL A 45 14.98 4.15 4.28
CA VAL A 45 14.37 4.58 3.00
C VAL A 45 13.05 5.30 3.24
N LEU A 46 12.19 4.74 4.10
CA LEU A 46 10.90 5.36 4.43
C LEU A 46 11.06 6.73 5.09
N SER A 47 12.09 6.95 5.90
CA SER A 47 12.37 8.26 6.52
C SER A 47 12.73 9.36 5.52
N GLN A 48 13.10 9.01 4.30
CA GLN A 48 13.43 9.94 3.21
C GLN A 48 12.19 10.34 2.38
N GLN A 49 11.05 9.67 2.54
CA GLN A 49 9.80 9.97 1.83
C GLN A 49 9.17 11.27 2.33
N LYS A 50 8.78 12.14 1.39
CA LYS A 50 7.93 13.32 1.67
C LYS A 50 6.44 12.95 1.62
N ALA A 51 6.07 11.95 0.82
CA ALA A 51 4.74 11.40 0.80
C ALA A 51 4.38 10.79 2.15
N LYS A 52 3.09 10.79 2.49
CA LYS A 52 2.61 10.06 3.67
C LYS A 52 2.78 8.56 3.44
N VAL A 53 3.67 7.93 4.19
CA VAL A 53 3.88 6.48 4.13
C VAL A 53 2.73 5.77 4.85
N LEU A 54 2.13 4.78 4.19
CA LEU A 54 1.10 3.92 4.75
C LEU A 54 1.51 2.44 4.64
N THR A 55 1.35 1.70 5.75
CA THR A 55 1.51 0.24 5.81
C THR A 55 0.80 -0.27 7.07
N GLY A 56 -0.50 -0.49 6.96
CA GLY A 56 -1.38 -0.70 8.11
C GLY A 56 -1.36 -2.12 8.70
N ASN A 57 -0.61 -3.04 8.12
CA ASN A 57 -0.61 -4.44 8.53
C ASN A 57 0.77 -5.02 8.87
N VAL A 58 1.77 -4.17 9.12
CA VAL A 58 3.12 -4.59 9.51
C VAL A 58 3.51 -3.95 10.83
N TYR A 59 3.91 -4.78 11.81
CA TYR A 59 4.17 -4.36 13.18
C TYR A 59 5.53 -4.87 13.66
N SER A 60 6.25 -4.02 14.41
CA SER A 60 7.53 -4.37 15.04
C SER A 60 7.38 -5.42 16.14
N PRO A 61 8.49 -6.01 16.63
CA PRO A 61 8.46 -6.93 17.77
C PRO A 61 7.80 -6.36 19.02
N GLU A 62 7.81 -5.04 19.19
CA GLU A 62 7.17 -4.31 20.32
C GLU A 62 5.69 -3.99 20.03
N GLY A 63 5.14 -4.44 18.90
CA GLY A 63 3.75 -4.19 18.50
C GLY A 63 3.50 -2.78 17.95
N LYS A 64 4.56 -2.03 17.60
CA LYS A 64 4.41 -0.72 16.95
C LYS A 64 4.22 -0.88 15.44
N PRO A 65 3.30 -0.15 14.81
CA PRO A 65 3.15 -0.19 13.36
C PRO A 65 4.42 0.34 12.68
N LEU A 66 4.80 -0.25 11.54
CA LEU A 66 5.89 0.23 10.68
C LEU A 66 5.60 1.64 10.15
N ALA A 67 4.36 1.87 9.76
CA ALA A 67 3.84 3.19 9.35
C ALA A 67 2.34 3.25 9.68
N ASP A 68 1.74 4.42 9.49
CA ASP A 68 0.29 4.57 9.68
C ASP A 68 -0.49 3.68 8.70
N GLY A 69 -1.66 3.20 9.11
CA GLY A 69 -2.52 2.38 8.25
C GLY A 69 -3.37 3.22 7.30
N TYR A 70 -3.59 4.50 7.62
CA TYR A 70 -4.41 5.41 6.81
C TYR A 70 -4.00 6.87 6.99
N THR A 71 -4.53 7.70 6.10
CA THR A 71 -4.51 9.16 6.21
C THR A 71 -5.80 9.75 5.63
N ILE A 72 -6.14 10.98 6.03
CA ILE A 72 -7.27 11.72 5.43
C ILE A 72 -6.70 12.90 4.65
N ILE A 73 -7.00 12.93 3.35
CA ILE A 73 -6.58 14.00 2.43
C ILE A 73 -7.79 14.89 2.15
N HIS A 74 -7.56 16.20 2.14
CA HIS A 74 -8.58 17.19 1.78
C HIS A 74 -8.25 17.78 0.40
N LYS A 75 -9.05 17.48 -0.61
CA LYS A 75 -8.90 18.03 -1.96
C LYS A 75 -10.24 18.43 -2.54
N GLY A 76 -10.32 19.66 -3.09
CA GLY A 76 -11.55 20.14 -3.75
C GLY A 76 -12.78 20.19 -2.84
N GLY A 77 -12.61 20.30 -1.53
CA GLY A 77 -13.72 20.26 -0.56
C GLY A 77 -14.13 18.84 -0.14
N VAL A 78 -13.54 17.80 -0.72
CA VAL A 78 -13.80 16.38 -0.44
C VAL A 78 -12.77 15.85 0.57
N LYS A 79 -13.22 15.07 1.53
CA LYS A 79 -12.39 14.35 2.50
C LYS A 79 -12.21 12.91 2.01
N ILE A 80 -10.98 12.56 1.67
CA ILE A 80 -10.63 11.26 1.12
C ILE A 80 -9.86 10.48 2.18
N GLY A 81 -10.44 9.39 2.69
CA GLY A 81 -9.74 8.43 3.54
C GLY A 81 -8.91 7.49 2.66
N VAL A 82 -7.58 7.48 2.83
CA VAL A 82 -6.70 6.59 2.09
C VAL A 82 -6.14 5.54 3.03
N ILE A 83 -6.34 4.26 2.72
CA ILE A 83 -5.89 3.11 3.50
C ILE A 83 -4.81 2.38 2.71
N GLY A 84 -3.66 2.08 3.34
CA GLY A 84 -2.53 1.42 2.68
C GLY A 84 -2.16 0.08 3.32
N MET A 85 -2.08 -1.00 2.51
CA MET A 85 -1.71 -2.34 2.95
C MET A 85 -0.73 -3.00 1.98
N VAL A 86 0.06 -3.93 2.49
CA VAL A 86 0.94 -4.81 1.71
C VAL A 86 0.45 -6.26 1.81
N THR A 87 0.71 -7.07 0.77
CA THR A 87 0.37 -8.49 0.78
C THR A 87 1.00 -9.21 2.00
N PRO A 88 0.26 -10.06 2.71
CA PRO A 88 0.81 -10.82 3.84
C PRO A 88 1.87 -11.85 3.40
N ASN A 89 1.97 -12.13 2.10
CA ASN A 89 2.93 -13.07 1.53
C ASN A 89 4.38 -12.58 1.59
N ILE A 90 4.64 -11.32 2.02
CA ILE A 90 6.00 -10.88 2.34
C ILE A 90 6.66 -11.78 3.39
N THR A 91 5.91 -12.37 4.29
CA THR A 91 6.41 -13.34 5.27
C THR A 91 6.92 -14.64 4.63
N ARG A 92 6.45 -14.97 3.42
CA ARG A 92 6.91 -16.12 2.64
C ARG A 92 8.23 -15.84 1.94
N TRP A 93 8.36 -14.66 1.36
CA TRP A 93 9.51 -14.31 0.52
C TRP A 93 10.68 -13.74 1.33
N ASP A 94 10.38 -13.02 2.40
CA ASP A 94 11.32 -12.26 3.20
C ASP A 94 11.30 -12.66 4.69
N ALA A 95 10.97 -13.93 4.99
CA ALA A 95 10.88 -14.45 6.35
C ALA A 95 12.07 -14.08 7.25
N LYS A 96 13.30 -14.18 6.71
CA LYS A 96 14.51 -13.85 7.44
C LYS A 96 14.61 -12.35 7.76
N ASN A 97 14.21 -11.50 6.83
CA ASN A 97 14.26 -10.05 7.00
C ASN A 97 13.16 -9.53 7.94
N LEU A 98 12.09 -10.31 8.08
CA LEU A 98 10.93 -10.04 8.94
C LEU A 98 10.98 -10.80 10.28
N GLU A 99 12.13 -11.36 10.66
CA GLU A 99 12.24 -12.09 11.93
C GLU A 99 11.84 -11.19 13.11
N GLY A 100 10.89 -11.65 13.91
CA GLY A 100 10.31 -10.91 15.02
C GLY A 100 9.21 -9.91 14.63
N TRP A 101 9.05 -9.57 13.37
CA TRP A 101 7.97 -8.70 12.90
C TRP A 101 6.68 -9.49 12.67
N THR A 102 5.55 -8.83 12.89
CA THR A 102 4.21 -9.42 12.66
C THR A 102 3.57 -8.77 11.44
N VAL A 103 3.05 -9.61 10.54
CA VAL A 103 2.23 -9.16 9.40
C VAL A 103 0.83 -9.70 9.61
N THR A 104 -0.12 -8.80 9.78
CA THR A 104 -1.53 -9.13 10.02
C THR A 104 -2.33 -9.22 8.73
N ASN A 105 -3.55 -9.76 8.81
CA ASN A 105 -4.43 -9.90 7.66
C ASN A 105 -4.92 -8.51 7.19
N PRO A 106 -4.70 -8.13 5.91
CA PRO A 106 -5.13 -6.84 5.37
C PRO A 106 -6.64 -6.58 5.45
N VAL A 107 -7.46 -7.62 5.35
CA VAL A 107 -8.93 -7.50 5.48
C VAL A 107 -9.31 -7.06 6.88
N ASP A 108 -8.75 -7.71 7.90
CA ASP A 108 -9.05 -7.38 9.30
C ASP A 108 -8.59 -5.97 9.66
N GLU A 109 -7.40 -5.57 9.21
CA GLU A 109 -6.88 -4.23 9.46
C GLU A 109 -7.67 -3.15 8.70
N SER A 110 -8.03 -3.43 7.43
CA SER A 110 -8.87 -2.51 6.66
C SER A 110 -10.23 -2.31 7.33
N ARG A 111 -10.86 -3.38 7.82
CA ARG A 111 -12.15 -3.31 8.52
C ARG A 111 -12.05 -2.42 9.76
N LYS A 112 -11.03 -2.61 10.60
CA LYS A 112 -10.80 -1.79 11.80
C LYS A 112 -10.66 -0.30 11.44
N ILE A 113 -9.89 0.00 10.39
CA ILE A 113 -9.66 1.38 9.96
C ILE A 113 -10.95 2.00 9.37
N ILE A 114 -11.66 1.27 8.52
CA ILE A 114 -12.94 1.73 7.95
C ILE A 114 -13.93 2.08 9.06
N ASP A 115 -14.04 1.25 10.08
CA ASP A 115 -14.95 1.52 11.22
C ASP A 115 -14.57 2.80 11.99
N GLN A 116 -13.29 3.16 11.99
CA GLN A 116 -12.84 4.43 12.59
C GLN A 116 -13.14 5.65 11.72
N ILE A 117 -13.00 5.55 10.38
CA ILE A 117 -12.98 6.73 9.52
C ILE A 117 -14.26 6.94 8.70
N LYS A 118 -15.10 5.93 8.48
CA LYS A 118 -16.28 6.00 7.59
C LYS A 118 -17.28 7.12 7.90
N GLY A 119 -17.31 7.60 9.14
CA GLY A 119 -18.13 8.76 9.54
C GLY A 119 -17.39 10.10 9.43
N GLN A 120 -16.15 10.13 8.98
CA GLN A 120 -15.29 11.32 8.95
C GLN A 120 -14.88 11.72 7.53
N VAL A 121 -15.11 10.83 6.54
CA VAL A 121 -14.66 10.99 5.15
C VAL A 121 -15.83 10.86 4.19
N ASP A 122 -15.68 11.45 3.02
CA ASP A 122 -16.68 11.40 1.94
C ASP A 122 -16.40 10.23 0.99
N VAL A 123 -15.13 9.81 0.87
CA VAL A 123 -14.64 8.75 -0.03
C VAL A 123 -13.59 7.91 0.68
N ILE A 124 -13.61 6.60 0.47
CA ILE A 124 -12.59 5.67 0.98
C ILE A 124 -11.85 5.02 -0.18
N VAL A 125 -10.54 5.24 -0.22
CA VAL A 125 -9.64 4.71 -1.24
C VAL A 125 -8.66 3.71 -0.61
N GLY A 126 -8.63 2.50 -1.12
CA GLY A 126 -7.60 1.51 -0.81
C GLY A 126 -6.40 1.68 -1.74
N VAL A 127 -5.18 1.73 -1.21
CA VAL A 127 -3.93 1.60 -1.98
C VAL A 127 -3.24 0.35 -1.50
N MET A 128 -3.37 -0.73 -2.28
CA MET A 128 -3.05 -2.08 -1.86
C MET A 128 -1.94 -2.68 -2.71
N HIS A 129 -0.79 -2.97 -2.11
CA HIS A 129 0.26 -3.71 -2.83
C HIS A 129 -0.02 -5.21 -2.74
N MET A 130 -0.99 -5.66 -3.51
CA MET A 130 -1.39 -7.06 -3.71
C MET A 130 -2.12 -7.21 -5.02
N ASP A 131 -2.09 -8.41 -5.61
CA ASP A 131 -2.79 -8.73 -6.86
C ASP A 131 -4.31 -8.66 -6.67
N VAL A 132 -5.05 -8.74 -7.77
CA VAL A 132 -6.52 -8.81 -7.74
C VAL A 132 -6.98 -10.10 -7.08
N GLU A 133 -6.45 -11.23 -7.50
CA GLU A 133 -6.75 -12.53 -6.91
C GLU A 133 -5.78 -12.86 -5.76
N ASN A 134 -6.25 -13.64 -4.79
CA ASN A 134 -5.38 -14.10 -3.72
C ASN A 134 -4.30 -15.05 -4.24
N GLU A 135 -3.15 -15.00 -3.60
CA GLU A 135 -2.01 -15.83 -3.94
C GLU A 135 -1.83 -16.94 -2.92
N TYR A 136 -1.41 -18.12 -3.39
CA TYR A 136 -1.14 -19.32 -2.57
C TYR A 136 -2.32 -19.77 -1.69
N GLY A 137 -3.55 -19.37 -2.02
CA GLY A 137 -4.74 -19.66 -1.23
C GLY A 137 -4.79 -18.93 0.12
N VAL A 138 -4.03 -17.88 0.27
CA VAL A 138 -4.02 -17.06 1.51
C VAL A 138 -5.12 -16.01 1.44
N TYR A 139 -6.12 -16.13 2.29
CA TYR A 139 -7.20 -15.14 2.41
C TYR A 139 -6.65 -13.76 2.83
N GLY A 140 -7.08 -12.73 2.10
CA GLY A 140 -6.62 -11.35 2.31
C GLY A 140 -5.32 -11.01 1.58
N SER A 141 -4.78 -11.92 0.74
CA SER A 141 -3.62 -11.62 -0.10
C SER A 141 -3.97 -11.03 -1.46
N GLY A 142 -5.24 -10.93 -1.79
CA GLY A 142 -5.76 -10.31 -3.01
C GLY A 142 -6.83 -9.28 -2.72
N VAL A 143 -6.95 -8.26 -3.59
CA VAL A 143 -7.93 -7.19 -3.40
C VAL A 143 -9.37 -7.65 -3.58
N THR A 144 -9.60 -8.78 -4.23
CA THR A 144 -10.94 -9.41 -4.32
C THR A 144 -11.48 -9.75 -2.93
N ASP A 145 -10.64 -10.26 -2.03
CA ASP A 145 -11.04 -10.54 -0.66
C ASP A 145 -11.40 -9.26 0.09
N LEU A 146 -10.60 -8.18 -0.10
CA LEU A 146 -10.87 -6.89 0.52
C LEU A 146 -12.17 -6.27 0.00
N ALA A 147 -12.38 -6.23 -1.31
CA ALA A 147 -13.59 -5.67 -1.92
C ALA A 147 -14.86 -6.41 -1.46
N ASN A 148 -14.79 -7.75 -1.31
CA ASN A 148 -15.90 -8.54 -0.83
C ASN A 148 -16.18 -8.34 0.66
N ALA A 149 -15.14 -8.20 1.48
CA ALA A 149 -15.27 -8.04 2.93
C ALA A 149 -15.53 -6.57 3.36
N CYS A 150 -15.09 -5.61 2.56
CA CYS A 150 -15.12 -4.18 2.86
C CYS A 150 -15.77 -3.39 1.70
N PRO A 151 -17.08 -3.55 1.46
CA PRO A 151 -17.79 -2.86 0.37
C PRO A 151 -17.88 -1.34 0.55
N GLU A 152 -17.38 -0.80 1.66
CA GLU A 152 -17.28 0.63 1.91
C GLU A 152 -16.13 1.30 1.15
N PHE A 153 -15.22 0.55 0.56
CA PHE A 153 -14.27 1.13 -0.39
C PHE A 153 -15.00 1.62 -1.64
N ASP A 154 -14.77 2.86 -2.02
CA ASP A 154 -15.21 3.38 -3.32
C ASP A 154 -14.27 2.91 -4.44
N VAL A 155 -12.97 2.91 -4.16
CA VAL A 155 -11.91 2.52 -5.10
C VAL A 155 -10.82 1.75 -4.37
N ILE A 156 -10.30 0.71 -5.01
CA ILE A 156 -9.02 0.07 -4.63
C ILE A 156 -8.04 0.17 -5.79
N VAL A 157 -6.91 0.82 -5.53
CA VAL A 157 -5.73 0.82 -6.42
C VAL A 157 -4.88 -0.37 -6.04
N ALA A 158 -4.92 -1.41 -6.86
CA ALA A 158 -4.13 -2.62 -6.72
C ALA A 158 -2.75 -2.48 -7.38
N ALA A 159 -1.84 -3.34 -7.00
CA ALA A 159 -0.50 -3.46 -7.59
C ALA A 159 -0.01 -4.89 -7.45
N HIS A 160 1.29 -5.17 -7.66
CA HIS A 160 1.93 -6.47 -7.49
C HIS A 160 1.69 -7.45 -8.65
N GLY A 161 0.46 -7.60 -9.15
CA GLY A 161 0.14 -8.52 -10.24
C GLY A 161 0.69 -8.11 -11.61
N HIS A 162 1.19 -6.86 -11.73
CA HIS A 162 1.70 -6.28 -12.97
C HIS A 162 0.68 -6.29 -14.13
N LYS A 163 -0.60 -6.30 -13.79
CA LYS A 163 -1.71 -6.34 -14.75
C LYS A 163 -2.09 -4.94 -15.21
N SER A 164 -2.80 -4.85 -16.32
CA SER A 164 -3.44 -3.61 -16.75
C SER A 164 -4.94 -3.78 -16.55
N ILE A 165 -5.45 -3.27 -15.47
CA ILE A 165 -6.87 -3.30 -15.11
C ILE A 165 -7.36 -1.87 -15.00
N PRO A 166 -7.92 -1.32 -16.10
CA PRO A 166 -8.36 0.08 -16.12
C PRO A 166 -9.63 0.31 -15.30
N ASN A 167 -10.49 -0.70 -15.22
CA ASN A 167 -11.71 -0.69 -14.43
C ASN A 167 -12.26 -2.11 -14.27
N GLN A 168 -12.41 -2.54 -13.03
CA GLN A 168 -13.08 -3.80 -12.69
C GLN A 168 -13.95 -3.56 -11.47
N MET A 169 -15.23 -3.90 -11.56
CA MET A 169 -16.13 -3.82 -10.41
C MET A 169 -16.14 -5.16 -9.68
N ILE A 170 -15.84 -5.11 -8.38
CA ILE A 170 -15.92 -6.27 -7.48
C ILE A 170 -16.77 -5.85 -6.28
N ASN A 171 -17.94 -6.45 -6.10
CA ASN A 171 -18.87 -6.12 -5.00
C ASN A 171 -19.12 -4.61 -4.83
N ASN A 172 -19.39 -3.90 -5.93
CA ASN A 172 -19.55 -2.43 -6.02
C ASN A 172 -18.30 -1.60 -5.71
N VAL A 173 -17.15 -2.20 -5.51
CA VAL A 173 -15.87 -1.51 -5.37
C VAL A 173 -15.19 -1.42 -6.73
N LEU A 174 -14.78 -0.22 -7.13
CA LEU A 174 -13.96 -0.03 -8.34
C LEU A 174 -12.52 -0.47 -8.05
N VAL A 175 -12.01 -1.43 -8.82
CA VAL A 175 -10.62 -1.90 -8.73
C VAL A 175 -9.88 -1.49 -9.99
N VAL A 176 -8.70 -0.89 -9.81
CA VAL A 176 -7.77 -0.51 -10.87
C VAL A 176 -6.37 -1.04 -10.57
N GLU A 177 -5.63 -1.45 -11.59
CA GLU A 177 -4.22 -1.81 -11.47
C GLU A 177 -3.43 -1.31 -12.67
N ASN A 178 -2.26 -0.74 -12.43
CA ASN A 178 -1.33 -0.30 -13.46
C ASN A 178 -0.27 -1.36 -13.74
N LYS A 179 0.23 -1.37 -14.98
CA LYS A 179 1.41 -2.15 -15.33
C LYS A 179 2.63 -1.68 -14.54
N ASN A 180 3.56 -2.61 -14.34
CA ASN A 180 4.85 -2.35 -13.71
C ASN A 180 5.71 -1.32 -14.47
N ALA A 181 6.78 -0.87 -13.84
CA ALA A 181 7.79 0.01 -14.39
C ALA A 181 7.26 1.38 -14.90
N GLY A 182 6.12 1.84 -14.37
CA GLY A 182 5.53 3.12 -14.79
C GLY A 182 5.01 3.13 -16.23
N ALA A 183 4.73 1.96 -16.82
CA ALA A 183 4.26 1.85 -18.21
C ALA A 183 2.85 2.42 -18.41
N THR A 184 2.05 2.49 -17.35
CA THR A 184 0.69 3.07 -17.38
C THR A 184 0.44 3.93 -16.16
N VAL A 185 -0.46 4.89 -16.29
CA VAL A 185 -0.99 5.74 -15.22
C VAL A 185 -2.51 5.67 -15.28
N SER A 186 -3.18 5.56 -14.15
CA SER A 186 -4.64 5.68 -14.04
C SER A 186 -5.02 7.07 -13.58
N GLU A 187 -5.99 7.66 -14.24
CA GLU A 187 -6.68 8.87 -13.80
C GLU A 187 -8.09 8.47 -13.33
N LEU A 188 -8.45 8.84 -12.12
CA LEU A 188 -9.74 8.55 -11.51
C LEU A 188 -10.44 9.88 -11.21
N SER A 189 -11.66 10.05 -11.71
CA SER A 189 -12.50 11.22 -11.45
C SER A 189 -13.61 10.84 -10.48
N LEU A 190 -13.72 11.57 -9.38
CA LEU A 190 -14.87 11.53 -8.48
C LEU A 190 -15.94 12.51 -9.01
N ILE A 191 -17.14 12.04 -9.27
CA ILE A 191 -18.25 12.84 -9.82
C ILE A 191 -19.40 12.86 -8.81
#